data_34e8d54c565b9bc03b62029b57a1c007
#
_entry.id   34e8d54c565b9bc03b62029b57a1c007
#
_cell.length_a   1.000
_cell.length_b   1.000
_cell.length_c   1.000
_cell.angle_alpha   90.00
_cell.angle_beta   90.00
_cell.angle_gamma   90.00
#
_symmetry.space_group_name_H-M   'P 1'
#
loop_
_entity.id
_entity.type
_entity.pdbx_description
1 polymer ?
#
loop_
_entity_poly.entity_id
_entity_poly.type
_entity_poly.pdbx_seq_one_letter_code
_entity_poly.pdbx_strand_id
1 'polypeptide(L)'
;MITFTDVLNAAARIAPYARVTPVKTSAALDALAGAALFFKCENLQVGGAFKFRGAVNAVFALSDAQAANGVVTHSSGNHGAALARAAKLRGISAHVVVPEGAVQSKLDAIREAGAIIHRCAATQAARESMTQELMTELGAALVHPYEDPNVMAGQGTAALELQHDVPGLDAVIAPVGGGGLISGTAIALDPVDIPLYGVEPEGAADTIASLAAKERITHIRSEERRVGKECSVTCRS
;
A
#
# COMPACT_ATOMS: atom_id res chain seq x y z
N MET A 1 -0.69 16.44 -7.48
CA MET A 1 -1.52 15.28 -7.92
C MET A 1 -0.63 14.40 -8.77
N ILE A 2 -0.64 13.07 -8.61
CA ILE A 2 0.15 12.16 -9.45
C ILE A 2 -0.47 12.06 -10.85
N THR A 3 0.35 11.71 -11.84
CA THR A 3 -0.01 11.57 -13.25
C THR A 3 0.29 10.15 -13.74
N PHE A 4 -0.22 9.80 -14.92
CA PHE A 4 0.12 8.53 -15.57
C PHE A 4 1.63 8.39 -15.82
N THR A 5 2.31 9.50 -16.18
CA THR A 5 3.77 9.52 -16.32
C THR A 5 4.50 9.16 -15.03
N ASP A 6 3.97 9.56 -13.87
CA ASP A 6 4.56 9.18 -12.57
C ASP A 6 4.45 7.68 -12.33
N VAL A 7 3.35 7.04 -12.76
CA VAL A 7 3.19 5.58 -12.68
C VAL A 7 4.16 4.86 -13.63
N LEU A 8 4.36 5.37 -14.85
CA LEU A 8 5.36 4.82 -15.78
C LEU A 8 6.79 4.95 -15.22
N ASN A 9 7.13 6.10 -14.67
CA ASN A 9 8.42 6.33 -14.01
C ASN A 9 8.60 5.41 -12.80
N ALA A 10 7.53 5.17 -12.04
CA ALA A 10 7.53 4.23 -10.94
C ALA A 10 7.77 2.80 -11.44
N ALA A 11 7.10 2.37 -12.50
CA ALA A 11 7.28 1.04 -13.08
C ALA A 11 8.73 0.80 -13.50
N ALA A 12 9.35 1.77 -14.20
CA ALA A 12 10.76 1.71 -14.58
C ALA A 12 11.69 1.64 -13.35
N ARG A 13 11.42 2.46 -12.33
CA ARG A 13 12.24 2.54 -11.11
C ARG A 13 12.19 1.25 -10.28
N ILE A 14 11.01 0.63 -10.14
CA ILE A 14 10.86 -0.58 -9.32
C ILE A 14 11.18 -1.88 -10.05
N ALA A 15 11.30 -1.88 -11.36
CA ALA A 15 11.54 -3.08 -12.18
C ALA A 15 12.69 -3.99 -11.70
N PRO A 16 13.83 -3.46 -11.19
CA PRO A 16 14.91 -4.31 -10.68
C PRO A 16 14.59 -5.00 -9.34
N TYR A 17 13.55 -4.57 -8.62
CA TYR A 17 13.30 -4.94 -7.22
C TYR A 17 11.95 -5.64 -7.00
N ALA A 18 10.91 -5.14 -7.64
CA ALA A 18 9.56 -5.68 -7.52
C ALA A 18 9.36 -6.87 -8.48
N ARG A 19 8.52 -7.82 -8.06
CA ARG A 19 8.12 -8.92 -8.94
C ARG A 19 6.99 -8.49 -9.86
N VAL A 20 7.04 -8.89 -11.11
CA VAL A 20 5.85 -8.94 -11.96
C VAL A 20 5.01 -10.10 -11.44
N THR A 21 3.89 -9.80 -10.78
CA THR A 21 3.05 -10.81 -10.18
C THR A 21 2.14 -11.45 -11.24
N PRO A 22 1.84 -12.76 -11.14
CA PRO A 22 1.00 -13.41 -12.12
C PRO A 22 -0.46 -12.98 -12.00
N VAL A 23 -1.19 -13.05 -13.10
CA VAL A 23 -2.65 -13.06 -13.12
C VAL A 23 -3.14 -14.52 -13.05
N LYS A 24 -4.14 -14.76 -12.21
CA LYS A 24 -4.80 -16.07 -12.04
C LYS A 24 -6.27 -15.96 -12.35
N THR A 25 -6.86 -17.06 -12.80
CA THR A 25 -8.30 -17.21 -13.05
C THR A 25 -8.84 -18.41 -12.27
N SER A 26 -10.17 -18.50 -12.14
CA SER A 26 -10.81 -19.63 -11.49
C SER A 26 -12.19 -19.87 -12.10
N ALA A 27 -12.37 -20.97 -12.82
CA ALA A 27 -13.64 -21.34 -13.42
C ALA A 27 -14.80 -21.43 -12.41
N ALA A 28 -14.50 -21.84 -11.18
CA ALA A 28 -15.51 -21.91 -10.13
C ALA A 28 -16.00 -20.52 -9.68
N LEU A 29 -15.06 -19.55 -9.58
CA LEU A 29 -15.40 -18.16 -9.25
C LEU A 29 -16.07 -17.45 -10.42
N ASP A 30 -15.65 -17.74 -11.66
CA ASP A 30 -16.27 -17.21 -12.87
C ASP A 30 -17.74 -17.64 -12.96
N ALA A 31 -18.02 -18.93 -12.71
CA ALA A 31 -19.39 -19.46 -12.67
C ALA A 31 -20.24 -18.83 -11.56
N LEU A 32 -19.66 -18.57 -10.39
CA LEU A 32 -20.36 -17.92 -9.27
C LEU A 32 -20.65 -16.44 -9.57
N ALA A 33 -19.73 -15.75 -10.20
CA ALA A 33 -19.85 -14.33 -10.51
C ALA A 33 -20.67 -14.06 -11.79
N GLY A 34 -20.82 -15.05 -12.67
CA GLY A 34 -21.39 -14.86 -14.00
C GLY A 34 -20.50 -14.00 -14.91
N ALA A 35 -19.19 -13.94 -14.64
CA ALA A 35 -18.23 -13.12 -15.37
C ALA A 35 -16.84 -13.77 -15.36
N ALA A 36 -15.99 -13.45 -16.34
CA ALA A 36 -14.60 -13.85 -16.32
C ALA A 36 -13.79 -12.99 -15.31
N LEU A 37 -13.21 -13.62 -14.30
CA LEU A 37 -12.46 -12.96 -13.24
C LEU A 37 -10.95 -13.16 -13.40
N PHE A 38 -10.21 -12.07 -13.31
CA PHE A 38 -8.75 -12.03 -13.41
C PHE A 38 -8.16 -11.47 -12.11
N PHE A 39 -7.37 -12.26 -11.42
CA PHE A 39 -6.81 -11.90 -10.11
C PHE A 39 -5.33 -11.54 -10.25
N LYS A 40 -4.98 -10.26 -10.12
CA LYS A 40 -3.58 -9.82 -9.98
C LYS A 40 -3.06 -10.21 -8.60
N CYS A 41 -2.18 -11.20 -8.55
CA CYS A 41 -1.80 -11.88 -7.31
C CYS A 41 -0.74 -11.13 -6.50
N GLU A 42 -1.08 -9.96 -5.93
CA GLU A 42 -0.16 -9.16 -5.13
C GLU A 42 0.24 -9.81 -3.78
N ASN A 43 -0.42 -10.89 -3.36
CA ASN A 43 0.04 -11.77 -2.30
C ASN A 43 1.35 -12.52 -2.64
N LEU A 44 1.73 -12.58 -3.91
CA LEU A 44 3.00 -13.14 -4.38
C LEU A 44 4.10 -12.09 -4.57
N GLN A 45 3.83 -10.83 -4.32
CA GLN A 45 4.82 -9.75 -4.32
C GLN A 45 5.84 -9.95 -3.18
N VAL A 46 7.00 -9.32 -3.28
CA VAL A 46 8.00 -9.30 -2.21
C VAL A 46 7.37 -8.84 -0.89
N GLY A 47 7.50 -9.65 0.14
CA GLY A 47 6.87 -9.38 1.44
C GLY A 47 5.37 -9.69 1.49
N GLY A 48 4.81 -10.33 0.47
CA GLY A 48 3.43 -10.85 0.48
C GLY A 48 2.33 -9.80 0.29
N ALA A 49 2.67 -8.60 -0.21
CA ALA A 49 1.68 -7.53 -0.41
C ALA A 49 2.15 -6.48 -1.42
N PHE A 50 1.19 -5.86 -2.11
CA PHE A 50 1.42 -4.77 -3.07
C PHE A 50 2.22 -3.57 -2.49
N LYS A 51 2.24 -3.42 -1.17
CA LYS A 51 2.90 -2.31 -0.48
C LYS A 51 4.38 -2.15 -0.83
N PHE A 52 5.04 -3.23 -1.22
CA PHE A 52 6.44 -3.20 -1.62
C PHE A 52 6.68 -2.32 -2.85
N ARG A 53 5.76 -2.29 -3.81
CA ARG A 53 5.83 -1.46 -5.02
C ARG A 53 5.99 0.02 -4.67
N GLY A 54 5.05 0.55 -3.87
CA GLY A 54 5.08 1.95 -3.44
C GLY A 54 6.24 2.27 -2.52
N ALA A 55 6.61 1.37 -1.61
CA ALA A 55 7.73 1.57 -0.70
C ALA A 55 9.06 1.67 -1.46
N VAL A 56 9.31 0.78 -2.43
CA VAL A 56 10.50 0.85 -3.28
C VAL A 56 10.49 2.12 -4.12
N ASN A 57 9.36 2.44 -4.76
CA ASN A 57 9.28 3.65 -5.57
C ASN A 57 9.59 4.90 -4.73
N ALA A 58 8.98 5.05 -3.55
CA ALA A 58 9.21 6.20 -2.69
C ALA A 58 10.67 6.27 -2.22
N VAL A 59 11.24 5.17 -1.75
CA VAL A 59 12.62 5.12 -1.26
C VAL A 59 13.61 5.46 -2.37
N PHE A 60 13.46 4.91 -3.57
CA PHE A 60 14.38 5.14 -4.68
C PHE A 60 14.11 6.44 -5.46
N ALA A 61 13.00 7.13 -5.20
CA ALA A 61 12.72 8.47 -5.70
C ALA A 61 13.41 9.58 -4.89
N LEU A 62 13.79 9.30 -3.64
CA LEU A 62 14.54 10.27 -2.83
C LEU A 62 15.88 10.58 -3.47
N SER A 63 16.31 11.84 -3.40
CA SER A 63 17.71 12.18 -3.68
C SER A 63 18.65 11.59 -2.61
N ASP A 64 19.93 11.51 -2.89
CA ASP A 64 20.90 10.99 -1.91
C ASP A 64 20.93 11.85 -0.64
N ALA A 65 20.78 13.15 -0.77
CA ALA A 65 20.69 14.07 0.37
C ALA A 65 19.44 13.79 1.23
N GLN A 66 18.28 13.51 0.63
CA GLN A 66 17.06 13.17 1.35
C GLN A 66 17.14 11.77 2.01
N ALA A 67 17.86 10.86 1.38
CA ALA A 67 18.02 9.48 1.86
C ALA A 67 19.11 9.32 2.91
N ALA A 68 20.03 10.30 3.02
CA ALA A 68 21.24 10.22 3.86
C ALA A 68 20.93 9.87 5.33
N ASN A 69 19.83 10.38 5.86
CA ASN A 69 19.41 10.15 7.25
C ASN A 69 18.35 9.02 7.38
N GLY A 70 18.14 8.25 6.32
CA GLY A 70 17.17 7.16 6.31
C GLY A 70 15.72 7.63 6.12
N VAL A 71 14.80 6.70 6.36
CA VAL A 71 13.35 6.92 6.17
C VAL A 71 12.58 6.56 7.43
N VAL A 72 11.43 7.20 7.61
CA VAL A 72 10.50 6.93 8.73
C VAL A 72 9.08 6.72 8.24
N THR A 73 8.33 5.85 8.91
CA THR A 73 6.87 5.66 8.70
C THR A 73 6.17 5.25 9.99
N HIS A 74 4.86 5.43 10.04
CA HIS A 74 4.00 4.94 11.12
C HIS A 74 3.11 3.79 10.62
N SER A 75 3.63 2.58 10.57
CA SER A 75 2.86 1.41 10.14
C SER A 75 3.36 0.12 10.79
N SER A 76 2.55 -0.52 11.59
CA SER A 76 2.84 -1.83 12.19
C SER A 76 2.54 -3.02 11.25
N GLY A 77 2.17 -2.77 9.99
CA GLY A 77 1.77 -3.79 9.02
C GLY A 77 2.65 -3.89 7.78
N ASN A 78 2.04 -4.31 6.68
CA ASN A 78 2.73 -4.56 5.41
C ASN A 78 3.55 -3.37 4.89
N HIS A 79 3.09 -2.12 5.13
CA HIS A 79 3.86 -0.97 4.68
C HIS A 79 5.17 -0.77 5.48
N GLY A 80 5.14 -0.93 6.80
CA GLY A 80 6.35 -0.86 7.62
C GLY A 80 7.40 -1.90 7.21
N ALA A 81 6.97 -3.15 7.00
CA ALA A 81 7.86 -4.21 6.52
C ALA A 81 8.36 -3.97 5.08
N ALA A 82 7.51 -3.41 4.22
CA ALA A 82 7.89 -3.07 2.85
C ALA A 82 8.91 -1.93 2.81
N LEU A 83 8.70 -0.88 3.61
CA LEU A 83 9.64 0.24 3.73
C LEU A 83 10.99 -0.21 4.25
N ALA A 84 11.00 -1.07 5.29
CA ALA A 84 12.23 -1.64 5.83
C ALA A 84 13.05 -2.39 4.76
N ARG A 85 12.37 -3.23 3.95
CA ARG A 85 13.02 -3.94 2.84
C ARG A 85 13.56 -2.99 1.77
N ALA A 86 12.78 -1.98 1.40
CA ALA A 86 13.19 -0.99 0.40
C ALA A 86 14.41 -0.17 0.88
N ALA A 87 14.41 0.26 2.13
CA ALA A 87 15.54 0.97 2.75
C ALA A 87 16.80 0.10 2.79
N LYS A 88 16.66 -1.17 3.18
CA LYS A 88 17.76 -2.14 3.17
C LYS A 88 18.36 -2.33 1.78
N LEU A 89 17.53 -2.38 0.73
CA LEU A 89 18.00 -2.47 -0.66
C LEU A 89 18.79 -1.23 -1.08
N ARG A 90 18.42 -0.04 -0.58
CA ARG A 90 19.13 1.20 -0.85
C ARG A 90 20.34 1.42 0.09
N GLY A 91 20.52 0.59 1.12
CA GLY A 91 21.61 0.73 2.10
C GLY A 91 21.40 1.87 3.10
N ILE A 92 20.16 2.23 3.40
CA ILE A 92 19.79 3.29 4.35
C ILE A 92 19.00 2.74 5.54
N SER A 93 18.93 3.48 6.64
CA SER A 93 18.14 3.09 7.82
C SER A 93 16.65 3.29 7.59
N ALA A 94 15.84 2.42 8.22
CA ALA A 94 14.38 2.56 8.28
C ALA A 94 13.92 2.61 9.73
N HIS A 95 13.14 3.62 10.07
CA HIS A 95 12.53 3.83 11.36
C HIS A 95 11.02 3.60 11.25
N VAL A 96 10.48 2.67 12.05
CA VAL A 96 9.06 2.31 11.97
C VAL A 96 8.40 2.56 13.32
N VAL A 97 7.48 3.52 13.35
CA VAL A 97 6.67 3.83 14.53
C VAL A 97 5.50 2.86 14.59
N VAL A 98 5.37 2.17 15.74
CA VAL A 98 4.34 1.17 15.97
C VAL A 98 3.63 1.43 17.30
N PRO A 99 2.31 1.18 17.40
CA PRO A 99 1.60 1.30 18.67
C PRO A 99 2.01 0.18 19.64
N GLU A 100 1.94 0.48 20.92
CA GLU A 100 1.94 -0.54 21.96
C GLU A 100 0.81 -1.55 21.71
N GLY A 101 1.07 -2.83 21.96
CA GLY A 101 0.11 -3.91 21.67
C GLY A 101 0.05 -4.34 20.20
N ALA A 102 0.93 -3.85 19.33
CA ALA A 102 1.03 -4.37 17.96
C ALA A 102 1.37 -5.87 17.96
N VAL A 103 0.78 -6.61 17.01
CA VAL A 103 0.91 -8.08 16.90
C VAL A 103 2.37 -8.48 16.71
N GLN A 104 2.88 -9.39 17.55
CA GLN A 104 4.29 -9.76 17.60
C GLN A 104 4.83 -10.25 16.26
N SER A 105 4.11 -11.10 15.55
CA SER A 105 4.54 -11.62 14.24
C SER A 105 4.74 -10.52 13.19
N LYS A 106 3.97 -9.40 13.26
CA LYS A 106 4.17 -8.25 12.39
C LYS A 106 5.43 -7.46 12.76
N LEU A 107 5.69 -7.33 14.06
CA LEU A 107 6.92 -6.68 14.57
C LEU A 107 8.16 -7.46 14.15
N ASP A 108 8.09 -8.79 14.22
CA ASP A 108 9.20 -9.66 13.83
C ASP A 108 9.49 -9.52 12.32
N ALA A 109 8.47 -9.49 11.48
CA ALA A 109 8.64 -9.25 10.05
C ALA A 109 9.29 -7.88 9.73
N ILE A 110 8.99 -6.85 10.52
CA ILE A 110 9.62 -5.52 10.40
C ILE A 110 11.09 -5.56 10.85
N ARG A 111 11.40 -6.24 11.97
CA ARG A 111 12.77 -6.40 12.45
C ARG A 111 13.63 -7.23 11.49
N GLU A 112 13.10 -8.35 11.00
CA GLU A 112 13.77 -9.20 10.01
C GLU A 112 14.09 -8.45 8.72
N ALA A 113 13.22 -7.50 8.36
CA ALA A 113 13.45 -6.59 7.24
C ALA A 113 14.55 -5.55 7.53
N GLY A 114 15.03 -5.43 8.78
CA GLY A 114 16.16 -4.58 9.17
C GLY A 114 15.76 -3.21 9.70
N ALA A 115 14.49 -2.97 10.05
CA ALA A 115 14.05 -1.68 10.60
C ALA A 115 14.30 -1.53 12.10
N ILE A 116 14.51 -0.29 12.52
CA ILE A 116 14.49 0.16 13.90
C ILE A 116 13.05 0.46 14.30
N ILE A 117 12.54 -0.23 15.33
CA ILE A 117 11.16 -0.06 15.79
C ILE A 117 11.11 0.93 16.94
N HIS A 118 10.23 1.92 16.81
CA HIS A 118 9.90 2.90 17.84
C HIS A 118 8.47 2.65 18.34
N ARG A 119 8.29 2.45 19.66
CA ARG A 119 6.98 2.17 20.24
C ARG A 119 6.34 3.45 20.75
N CYS A 120 5.05 3.64 20.52
CA CYS A 120 4.26 4.76 21.00
C CYS A 120 2.93 4.29 21.59
N ALA A 121 2.21 5.18 22.25
CA ALA A 121 0.85 4.90 22.71
C ALA A 121 -0.07 4.52 21.51
N ALA A 122 -1.10 3.72 21.78
CA ALA A 122 -2.00 3.15 20.78
C ALA A 122 -3.02 4.16 20.21
N THR A 123 -2.59 5.40 19.97
CA THR A 123 -3.42 6.47 19.39
C THR A 123 -2.82 6.98 18.07
N GLN A 124 -3.66 7.56 17.22
CA GLN A 124 -3.19 8.17 15.98
C GLN A 124 -2.25 9.35 16.26
N ALA A 125 -2.63 10.21 17.20
CA ALA A 125 -1.85 11.40 17.60
C ALA A 125 -0.44 11.00 18.11
N ALA A 126 -0.32 9.95 18.93
CA ALA A 126 0.98 9.49 19.42
C ALA A 126 1.87 8.95 18.29
N ARG A 127 1.28 8.27 17.30
CA ARG A 127 2.03 7.80 16.11
C ARG A 127 2.54 8.96 15.28
N GLU A 128 1.71 9.97 15.04
CA GLU A 128 2.07 11.17 14.29
C GLU A 128 3.13 11.99 15.03
N SER A 129 2.96 12.22 16.34
CA SER A 129 3.94 12.94 17.18
C SER A 129 5.31 12.28 17.14
N MET A 130 5.39 11.00 17.45
CA MET A 130 6.67 10.27 17.44
C MET A 130 7.30 10.24 16.04
N THR A 131 6.49 10.14 14.98
CA THR A 131 7.01 10.21 13.61
C THR A 131 7.62 11.59 13.34
N GLN A 132 6.96 12.65 13.76
CA GLN A 132 7.46 14.03 13.63
C GLN A 132 8.73 14.28 14.45
N GLU A 133 8.81 13.72 15.65
CA GLU A 133 10.01 13.76 16.51
C GLU A 133 11.21 13.12 15.79
N LEU A 134 11.04 11.90 15.26
CA LEU A 134 12.08 11.20 14.51
C LEU A 134 12.51 11.94 13.22
N MET A 135 11.56 12.55 12.52
CA MET A 135 11.89 13.41 11.37
C MET A 135 12.76 14.59 11.78
N THR A 136 12.47 15.20 12.93
CA THR A 136 13.21 16.37 13.42
C THR A 136 14.59 15.99 13.98
N GLU A 137 14.66 14.94 14.79
CA GLU A 137 15.89 14.52 15.47
C GLU A 137 16.89 13.85 14.52
N LEU A 138 16.41 12.99 13.64
CA LEU A 138 17.24 12.22 12.71
C LEU A 138 17.39 12.88 11.35
N GLY A 139 16.48 13.78 10.97
CA GLY A 139 16.38 14.28 9.61
C GLY A 139 15.87 13.23 8.62
N ALA A 140 15.23 12.16 9.11
CA ALA A 140 14.75 11.05 8.28
C ALA A 140 13.57 11.47 7.40
N ALA A 141 13.54 11.00 6.16
CA ALA A 141 12.47 11.31 5.23
C ALA A 141 11.19 10.50 5.55
N LEU A 142 10.05 11.19 5.67
CA LEU A 142 8.76 10.51 5.85
C LEU A 142 8.33 9.81 4.56
N VAL A 143 7.98 8.54 4.68
CA VAL A 143 7.29 7.77 3.64
C VAL A 143 5.91 7.36 4.16
N HIS A 144 4.90 8.18 3.84
CA HIS A 144 3.53 7.95 4.34
C HIS A 144 2.90 6.71 3.68
N PRO A 145 2.17 5.86 4.44
CA PRO A 145 1.68 4.57 3.94
C PRO A 145 0.71 4.63 2.74
N TYR A 146 0.10 5.78 2.45
CA TYR A 146 -0.89 5.95 1.38
C TYR A 146 -1.09 7.39 0.87
N GLU A 147 -0.58 8.44 1.56
CA GLU A 147 -0.69 9.83 1.12
C GLU A 147 0.55 10.34 0.35
N ASP A 148 1.62 9.57 0.35
CA ASP A 148 2.84 9.90 -0.40
C ASP A 148 2.62 9.69 -1.90
N PRO A 149 2.87 10.71 -2.76
CA PRO A 149 2.70 10.62 -4.21
C PRO A 149 3.52 9.49 -4.85
N ASN A 150 4.75 9.26 -4.38
CA ASN A 150 5.59 8.18 -4.90
C ASN A 150 5.08 6.81 -4.45
N VAL A 151 4.51 6.71 -3.23
CA VAL A 151 3.85 5.48 -2.79
C VAL A 151 2.63 5.20 -3.68
N MET A 152 1.77 6.18 -3.92
CA MET A 152 0.60 6.02 -4.79
C MET A 152 1.00 5.61 -6.21
N ALA A 153 1.97 6.29 -6.82
CA ALA A 153 2.45 5.97 -8.17
C ALA A 153 3.02 4.54 -8.24
N GLY A 154 3.79 4.13 -7.24
CA GLY A 154 4.30 2.77 -7.14
C GLY A 154 3.20 1.71 -7.04
N GLN A 155 2.11 1.98 -6.30
CA GLN A 155 0.96 1.06 -6.21
C GLN A 155 0.23 0.92 -7.55
N GLY A 156 0.15 2.00 -8.33
CA GLY A 156 -0.46 2.01 -9.66
C GLY A 156 0.19 1.04 -10.66
N THR A 157 1.45 0.68 -10.43
CA THR A 157 2.16 -0.27 -11.31
C THR A 157 1.52 -1.66 -11.32
N ALA A 158 0.77 -2.05 -10.29
CA ALA A 158 0.03 -3.31 -10.27
C ALA A 158 -1.09 -3.31 -11.34
N ALA A 159 -1.80 -2.21 -11.47
CA ALA A 159 -2.84 -2.05 -12.49
C ALA A 159 -2.25 -1.90 -13.91
N LEU A 160 -1.09 -1.25 -14.02
CA LEU A 160 -0.37 -1.16 -15.30
C LEU A 160 0.03 -2.55 -15.82
N GLU A 161 0.57 -3.42 -14.94
CA GLU A 161 0.86 -4.82 -15.29
C GLU A 161 -0.42 -5.59 -15.62
N LEU A 162 -1.51 -5.40 -14.85
CA LEU A 162 -2.78 -6.09 -15.10
C LEU A 162 -3.34 -5.78 -16.47
N GLN A 163 -3.33 -4.50 -16.89
CA GLN A 163 -3.77 -4.09 -18.23
C GLN A 163 -2.92 -4.71 -19.34
N HIS A 164 -1.61 -4.82 -19.11
CA HIS A 164 -0.70 -5.45 -20.06
C HIS A 164 -0.99 -6.94 -20.19
N ASP A 165 -1.20 -7.64 -19.06
CA ASP A 165 -1.41 -9.08 -19.00
C ASP A 165 -2.81 -9.49 -19.50
N VAL A 166 -3.81 -8.63 -19.34
CA VAL A 166 -5.20 -8.89 -19.70
C VAL A 166 -5.78 -7.65 -20.42
N PRO A 167 -5.55 -7.54 -21.74
CA PRO A 167 -6.14 -6.48 -22.53
C PRO A 167 -7.66 -6.66 -22.66
N GLY A 168 -8.40 -5.55 -22.64
CA GLY A 168 -9.85 -5.55 -22.84
C GLY A 168 -10.67 -5.90 -21.59
N LEU A 169 -10.18 -5.52 -20.41
CA LEU A 169 -10.97 -5.59 -19.16
C LEU A 169 -12.17 -4.65 -19.23
N ASP A 170 -13.36 -5.13 -18.85
CA ASP A 170 -14.59 -4.34 -18.73
C ASP A 170 -14.59 -3.48 -17.45
N ALA A 171 -13.92 -3.91 -16.41
CA ALA A 171 -13.82 -3.20 -15.13
C ALA A 171 -12.63 -3.68 -14.32
N VAL A 172 -12.16 -2.83 -13.39
CA VAL A 172 -11.18 -3.18 -12.38
C VAL A 172 -11.78 -2.97 -10.98
N ILE A 173 -11.54 -3.92 -10.08
CA ILE A 173 -11.99 -3.85 -8.69
C ILE A 173 -10.74 -3.81 -7.79
N ALA A 174 -10.68 -2.83 -6.88
CA ALA A 174 -9.58 -2.69 -5.93
C ALA A 174 -10.10 -2.52 -4.50
N PRO A 175 -9.47 -3.18 -3.49
CA PRO A 175 -9.80 -2.94 -2.10
C PRO A 175 -9.35 -1.55 -1.68
N VAL A 176 -10.17 -0.88 -0.89
CA VAL A 176 -9.88 0.46 -0.37
C VAL A 176 -9.58 0.37 1.13
N GLY A 177 -8.48 0.98 1.52
CA GLY A 177 -8.11 1.26 2.88
C GLY A 177 -7.76 2.75 3.01
N GLY A 178 -6.48 3.10 3.13
CA GLY A 178 -6.03 4.50 3.11
C GLY A 178 -6.01 5.16 1.72
N GLY A 179 -6.54 4.53 0.68
CA GLY A 179 -6.70 5.12 -0.65
C GLY A 179 -5.50 4.98 -1.62
N GLY A 180 -4.29 4.68 -1.13
CA GLY A 180 -3.10 4.71 -1.97
C GLY A 180 -3.10 3.72 -3.16
N LEU A 181 -3.69 2.52 -2.98
CA LEU A 181 -3.80 1.55 -4.07
C LEU A 181 -4.81 2.02 -5.12
N ILE A 182 -6.02 2.36 -4.69
CA ILE A 182 -7.08 2.75 -5.62
C ILE A 182 -6.74 4.04 -6.35
N SER A 183 -6.08 5.01 -5.70
CA SER A 183 -5.62 6.24 -6.36
C SER A 183 -4.57 5.96 -7.42
N GLY A 184 -3.56 5.13 -7.11
CA GLY A 184 -2.56 4.70 -8.09
C GLY A 184 -3.20 3.92 -9.24
N THR A 185 -4.16 3.03 -8.95
CA THR A 185 -4.91 2.28 -9.95
C THR A 185 -5.72 3.19 -10.86
N ALA A 186 -6.44 4.17 -10.31
CA ALA A 186 -7.22 5.14 -11.09
C ALA A 186 -6.34 5.88 -12.12
N ILE A 187 -5.18 6.36 -11.67
CA ILE A 187 -4.22 7.06 -12.56
C ILE A 187 -3.63 6.10 -13.61
N ALA A 188 -3.38 4.85 -13.26
CA ALA A 188 -2.89 3.85 -14.23
C ALA A 188 -3.94 3.51 -15.30
N LEU A 189 -5.23 3.58 -14.95
CA LEU A 189 -6.36 3.29 -15.85
C LEU A 189 -6.82 4.50 -16.69
N ASP A 190 -6.44 5.71 -16.31
CA ASP A 190 -6.88 6.96 -16.95
C ASP A 190 -6.76 6.95 -18.49
N PRO A 191 -5.67 6.46 -19.11
CA PRO A 191 -5.54 6.45 -20.56
C PRO A 191 -6.45 5.45 -21.31
N VAL A 192 -7.06 4.50 -20.60
CA VAL A 192 -7.85 3.40 -21.21
C VAL A 192 -9.33 3.43 -20.84
N ASP A 193 -9.74 4.38 -20.01
CA ASP A 193 -11.13 4.63 -19.60
C ASP A 193 -11.88 3.36 -19.10
N ILE A 194 -11.17 2.52 -18.33
CA ILE A 194 -11.75 1.32 -17.73
C ILE A 194 -12.39 1.71 -16.39
N PRO A 195 -13.67 1.38 -16.15
CA PRO A 195 -14.34 1.60 -14.87
C PRO A 195 -13.59 0.98 -13.70
N LEU A 196 -13.37 1.76 -12.64
CA LEU A 196 -12.72 1.33 -11.41
C LEU A 196 -13.71 1.34 -10.25
N TYR A 197 -13.85 0.20 -9.60
CA TYR A 197 -14.69 0.05 -8.41
C TYR A 197 -13.83 -0.15 -7.17
N GLY A 198 -14.08 0.66 -6.14
CA GLY A 198 -13.51 0.47 -4.80
C GLY A 198 -14.40 -0.43 -3.95
N VAL A 199 -13.80 -1.35 -3.17
CA VAL A 199 -14.51 -2.20 -2.23
C VAL A 199 -13.97 -2.01 -0.82
N GLU A 200 -14.88 -1.86 0.13
CA GLU A 200 -14.58 -1.74 1.56
C GLU A 200 -15.43 -2.74 2.35
N PRO A 201 -14.95 -3.28 3.47
CA PRO A 201 -15.79 -4.03 4.41
C PRO A 201 -16.88 -3.12 4.99
N GLU A 202 -18.10 -3.62 5.21
CA GLU A 202 -19.20 -2.84 5.79
C GLU A 202 -18.83 -2.17 7.13
N GLY A 203 -18.07 -2.88 7.98
CA GLY A 203 -17.58 -2.34 9.26
C GLY A 203 -16.48 -1.28 9.13
N ALA A 204 -15.99 -0.97 7.93
CA ALA A 204 -14.93 0.00 7.66
C ALA A 204 -15.15 0.77 6.35
N ALA A 205 -16.40 1.12 6.04
CA ALA A 205 -16.83 1.79 4.81
C ALA A 205 -16.71 3.32 4.91
N ASP A 206 -15.56 3.83 5.35
CA ASP A 206 -15.30 5.25 5.55
C ASP A 206 -15.13 6.03 4.24
N THR A 207 -14.65 5.38 3.19
CA THR A 207 -14.55 6.03 1.87
C THR A 207 -15.91 6.27 1.23
N ILE A 208 -16.81 5.28 1.26
CA ILE A 208 -18.18 5.43 0.77
C ILE A 208 -18.91 6.52 1.55
N ALA A 209 -18.80 6.51 2.88
CA ALA A 209 -19.39 7.53 3.74
C ALA A 209 -18.82 8.93 3.44
N SER A 210 -17.52 9.05 3.23
CA SER A 210 -16.84 10.31 2.90
C SER A 210 -17.29 10.85 1.54
N LEU A 211 -17.42 9.99 0.53
CA LEU A 211 -17.91 10.37 -0.79
C LEU A 211 -19.36 10.86 -0.75
N ALA A 212 -20.22 10.17 0.01
CA ALA A 212 -21.62 10.57 0.18
C ALA A 212 -21.76 11.91 0.92
N ALA A 213 -20.95 12.14 1.95
CA ALA A 213 -20.94 13.37 2.74
C ALA A 213 -20.18 14.51 2.04
N LYS A 214 -19.37 14.25 1.00
CA LYS A 214 -18.43 15.18 0.36
C LYS A 214 -17.42 15.80 1.36
N GLU A 215 -17.14 15.09 2.44
CA GLU A 215 -16.14 15.44 3.45
C GLU A 215 -15.46 14.20 3.98
N ARG A 216 -14.23 14.35 4.51
CA ARG A 216 -13.47 13.22 5.05
C ARG A 216 -14.05 12.75 6.38
N ILE A 217 -14.60 11.55 6.42
CA ILE A 217 -15.07 10.87 7.63
C ILE A 217 -13.96 9.95 8.15
N THR A 218 -13.51 10.16 9.37
CA THR A 218 -12.34 9.46 9.96
C THR A 218 -12.70 8.50 11.11
N HIS A 219 -13.99 8.40 11.50
CA HIS A 219 -14.41 7.78 12.75
C HIS A 219 -15.15 6.45 12.63
N ILE A 220 -14.98 5.70 11.55
CA ILE A 220 -15.50 4.35 11.50
C ILE A 220 -14.53 3.42 12.23
N ARG A 221 -14.99 2.81 13.32
CA ARG A 221 -14.23 1.84 14.12
C ARG A 221 -13.91 0.61 13.27
N SER A 222 -12.69 0.52 12.78
CA SER A 222 -12.25 -0.62 11.98
C SER A 222 -11.49 -1.64 12.84
N GLU A 223 -12.16 -2.33 13.74
CA GLU A 223 -11.58 -3.56 14.30
C GLU A 223 -11.32 -4.60 13.20
N GLU A 224 -12.06 -4.54 12.11
CA GLU A 224 -11.97 -5.42 10.94
C GLU A 224 -10.82 -5.08 9.99
N ARG A 225 -10.22 -3.88 10.06
CA ARG A 225 -8.97 -3.55 9.35
C ARG A 225 -7.74 -4.31 9.84
N ARG A 226 -7.89 -5.30 10.68
CA ARG A 226 -6.79 -6.18 11.08
C ARG A 226 -6.49 -7.13 9.93
N VAL A 227 -5.41 -6.83 9.21
CA VAL A 227 -4.86 -7.66 8.14
C VAL A 227 -4.83 -9.14 8.58
N GLY A 228 -5.47 -10.00 7.81
CA GLY A 228 -5.63 -11.42 8.10
C GLY A 228 -7.04 -11.82 8.56
N LYS A 229 -7.85 -10.92 9.14
CA LYS A 229 -9.28 -11.18 9.38
C LYS A 229 -10.14 -10.77 8.18
N GLU A 230 -9.72 -9.73 7.46
CA GLU A 230 -10.42 -9.22 6.28
C GLU A 230 -10.51 -10.28 5.17
N CYS A 231 -9.42 -11.02 4.90
CA CYS A 231 -9.45 -12.11 3.94
C CYS A 231 -10.33 -13.29 4.35
N SER A 232 -10.59 -13.47 5.65
CA SER A 232 -11.43 -14.58 6.12
C SER A 232 -12.93 -14.23 6.14
N VAL A 233 -13.29 -12.94 6.14
CA VAL A 233 -14.68 -12.46 6.14
C VAL A 233 -15.19 -12.30 4.71
N THR A 234 -14.39 -11.77 3.79
CA THR A 234 -14.76 -11.66 2.37
C THR A 234 -14.84 -13.00 1.64
N CYS A 235 -14.22 -14.06 2.17
CA CYS A 235 -14.38 -15.41 1.63
C CYS A 235 -15.59 -16.19 2.21
N ARG A 236 -16.39 -15.59 3.09
CA ARG A 236 -17.53 -16.26 3.77
C ARG A 236 -18.90 -15.64 3.50
N SER A 237 -18.98 -14.60 2.69
CA SER A 237 -20.27 -14.01 2.26
C SER A 237 -20.64 -14.45 0.87
#